data_e60e896aa59993aeca74daa853e80c7e
#
_entry.id   e60e896aa59993aeca74daa853e80c7e
#
_cell.length_a   1.000
_cell.length_b   1.000
_cell.length_c   1.000
_cell.angle_alpha   90.00
_cell.angle_beta   90.00
_cell.angle_gamma   90.00
#
_symmetry.space_group_name_H-M   'P 1'
#
loop_
_entity.id
_entity.type
_entity.pdbx_description
1 polymer ?
#
loop_
_entity_poly.entity_id
_entity_poly.type
_entity_poly.pdbx_seq_one_letter_code
_entity_poly.pdbx_strand_id
1 'polypeptide(L)'
;MRGCASDVLIAALHLAIALWNIEHGVRCGRISVLMPVNLRPAHLREEMVGNFSLMVRILTTPEQRSLGRVLPTVTDQVQRMKRHDTLAALIELLARTTSLPIWAKRVAPAVLAITGNRLVDTAQLSNLGVVDELPSFGRDAGETLELWYSPPARMPLGLSVGSVEAAGRLHLAFRYRHPLLSPEGVCRFADYYLSVLDQLVAWHTPKTNPEASGNTP
;
A
#
# COMPACT_ATOMS: atom_id res chain seq x y z
N MET A 1 14.36 -5.05 -13.22
CA MET A 1 13.00 -4.47 -13.25
C MET A 1 12.96 -3.37 -12.21
N ARG A 2 12.69 -2.13 -12.59
CA ARG A 2 12.47 -1.04 -11.63
C ARG A 2 11.02 -1.14 -11.17
N GLY A 3 10.77 -1.50 -9.91
CA GLY A 3 9.44 -1.40 -9.28
C GLY A 3 8.99 0.07 -9.27
N CYS A 4 7.69 0.32 -9.34
CA CYS A 4 7.19 1.69 -9.13
C CYS A 4 7.25 2.04 -7.63
N ALA A 5 7.17 3.33 -7.28
CA ALA A 5 7.21 3.78 -5.88
C ALA A 5 6.19 3.02 -4.99
N SER A 6 4.99 2.76 -5.51
CA SER A 6 3.98 1.99 -4.79
C SER A 6 4.43 0.57 -4.45
N ASP A 7 5.19 -0.10 -5.35
CA ASP A 7 5.66 -1.47 -5.13
C ASP A 7 6.68 -1.50 -3.99
N VAL A 8 7.57 -0.50 -3.93
CA VAL A 8 8.57 -0.35 -2.86
C VAL A 8 7.88 -0.10 -1.52
N LEU A 9 6.92 0.81 -1.48
CA LEU A 9 6.14 1.13 -0.28
C LEU A 9 5.38 -0.10 0.25
N ILE A 10 4.78 -0.89 -0.62
CA ILE A 10 4.07 -2.13 -0.23
C ILE A 10 5.07 -3.18 0.26
N ALA A 11 6.20 -3.36 -0.42
CA ALA A 11 7.24 -4.30 -0.01
C ALA A 11 7.80 -3.93 1.37
N ALA A 12 8.06 -2.65 1.63
CA ALA A 12 8.47 -2.14 2.93
C ALA A 12 7.43 -2.45 4.02
N LEU A 13 6.13 -2.28 3.72
CA LEU A 13 5.07 -2.56 4.67
C LEU A 13 5.00 -4.04 5.05
N HIS A 14 5.18 -4.95 4.09
CA HIS A 14 5.25 -6.39 4.36
C HIS A 14 6.42 -6.76 5.28
N LEU A 15 7.60 -6.17 5.06
CA LEU A 15 8.78 -6.41 5.90
C LEU A 15 8.62 -5.79 7.29
N ALA A 16 8.13 -4.55 7.38
CA ALA A 16 7.91 -3.87 8.65
C ALA A 16 6.92 -4.64 9.54
N ILE A 17 5.80 -5.13 8.97
CA ILE A 17 4.85 -5.99 9.70
C ILE A 17 5.52 -7.28 10.16
N ALA A 18 6.38 -7.88 9.35
CA ALA A 18 7.07 -9.10 9.73
C ALA A 18 8.04 -8.87 10.90
N LEU A 19 8.83 -7.79 10.86
CA LEU A 19 9.73 -7.40 11.94
C LEU A 19 8.97 -7.11 13.23
N TRP A 20 7.88 -6.34 13.14
CA TRP A 20 7.00 -6.06 14.27
C TRP A 20 6.49 -7.33 14.93
N ASN A 21 5.99 -8.27 14.15
CA ASN A 21 5.48 -9.53 14.66
C ASN A 21 6.58 -10.38 15.33
N ILE A 22 7.79 -10.43 14.74
CA ILE A 22 8.93 -11.15 15.30
C ILE A 22 9.32 -10.56 16.67
N GLU A 23 9.42 -9.25 16.77
CA GLU A 23 9.75 -8.56 18.03
C GLU A 23 8.73 -8.86 19.14
N HIS A 24 7.45 -8.99 18.77
CA HIS A 24 6.38 -9.29 19.72
C HIS A 24 6.17 -10.80 19.94
N GLY A 25 7.07 -11.65 19.46
CA GLY A 25 7.00 -13.11 19.63
C GLY A 25 5.83 -13.77 18.88
N VAL A 26 5.24 -13.09 17.89
CA VAL A 26 4.11 -13.61 17.11
C VAL A 26 4.65 -14.33 15.88
N ARG A 27 4.18 -15.58 15.66
CA ARG A 27 4.49 -16.30 14.43
C ARG A 27 3.90 -15.57 13.23
N CYS A 28 4.77 -15.08 12.36
CA CYS A 28 4.38 -14.34 11.18
C CYS A 28 4.10 -15.27 10.00
N GLY A 29 2.87 -15.72 9.87
CA GLY A 29 2.39 -16.47 8.71
C GLY A 29 2.27 -15.62 7.45
N ARG A 30 1.18 -15.79 6.71
CA ARG A 30 0.88 -14.98 5.51
C ARG A 30 0.51 -13.56 5.91
N ILE A 31 1.12 -12.57 5.26
CA ILE A 31 0.75 -11.16 5.37
C ILE A 31 -0.02 -10.75 4.10
N SER A 32 -1.08 -9.98 4.30
CA SER A 32 -1.96 -9.48 3.25
C SER A 32 -2.10 -7.96 3.38
N VAL A 33 -1.73 -7.25 2.33
CA VAL A 33 -1.88 -5.80 2.25
C VAL A 33 -2.87 -5.45 1.14
N LEU A 34 -3.89 -4.65 1.48
CA LEU A 34 -4.80 -4.07 0.51
C LEU A 34 -4.19 -2.85 -0.15
N MET A 35 -4.35 -2.75 -1.46
CA MET A 35 -3.94 -1.60 -2.26
C MET A 35 -5.11 -1.16 -3.15
N PRO A 36 -5.52 0.12 -3.14
CA PRO A 36 -6.45 0.64 -4.12
C PRO A 36 -5.76 0.79 -5.48
N VAL A 37 -6.41 0.32 -6.53
CA VAL A 37 -6.01 0.53 -7.92
C VAL A 37 -7.03 1.45 -8.57
N ASN A 38 -6.55 2.54 -9.18
CA ASN A 38 -7.40 3.45 -9.92
C ASN A 38 -7.73 2.85 -11.29
N LEU A 39 -9.02 2.65 -11.54
CA LEU A 39 -9.57 2.12 -12.79
C LEU A 39 -10.15 3.22 -13.69
N ARG A 40 -10.01 4.48 -13.32
CA ARG A 40 -10.57 5.59 -14.09
C ARG A 40 -9.92 5.65 -15.48
N PRO A 41 -10.71 5.56 -16.56
CA PRO A 41 -10.20 5.77 -17.91
C PRO A 41 -9.59 7.17 -18.06
N ALA A 42 -8.51 7.29 -18.81
CA ALA A 42 -7.79 8.55 -18.96
C ALA A 42 -8.68 9.68 -19.52
N HIS A 43 -9.59 9.38 -20.45
CA HIS A 43 -10.52 10.34 -21.04
C HIS A 43 -11.61 10.85 -20.08
N LEU A 44 -11.86 10.15 -18.97
CA LEU A 44 -12.85 10.55 -17.95
C LEU A 44 -12.20 11.24 -16.73
N ARG A 45 -10.89 11.51 -16.79
CA ARG A 45 -10.16 12.01 -15.62
C ARG A 45 -10.69 13.36 -15.12
N GLU A 46 -11.09 14.25 -16.04
CA GLU A 46 -11.56 15.59 -15.74
C GLU A 46 -13.09 15.73 -15.79
N GLU A 47 -13.77 14.81 -16.49
CA GLU A 47 -15.21 14.93 -16.76
C GLU A 47 -16.11 14.27 -15.72
N MET A 48 -15.62 13.28 -15.01
CA MET A 48 -16.45 12.51 -14.06
C MET A 48 -15.92 12.55 -12.64
N VAL A 49 -16.75 12.99 -11.72
CA VAL A 49 -16.54 12.82 -10.28
C VAL A 49 -17.14 11.48 -9.85
N GLY A 50 -16.30 10.58 -9.35
CA GLY A 50 -16.75 9.25 -8.91
C GLY A 50 -15.62 8.39 -8.34
N ASN A 51 -15.98 7.33 -7.62
CA ASN A 51 -15.03 6.37 -7.09
C ASN A 51 -14.78 5.26 -8.12
N PHE A 52 -13.62 5.29 -8.75
CA PHE A 52 -13.16 4.29 -9.70
C PHE A 52 -12.07 3.39 -9.10
N SER A 53 -12.01 3.28 -7.79
CA SER A 53 -10.98 2.50 -7.11
C SER A 53 -11.45 1.08 -6.83
N LEU A 54 -10.61 0.11 -7.19
CA LEU A 54 -10.77 -1.28 -6.82
C LEU A 54 -9.69 -1.66 -5.81
N MET A 55 -10.09 -2.34 -4.73
CA MET A 55 -9.14 -2.87 -3.75
C MET A 55 -8.58 -4.20 -4.24
N VAL A 56 -7.29 -4.26 -4.43
CA VAL A 56 -6.56 -5.49 -4.73
C VAL A 56 -5.73 -5.93 -3.53
N ARG A 57 -5.50 -7.25 -3.43
CA ARG A 57 -4.79 -7.87 -2.33
C ARG A 57 -3.41 -8.32 -2.79
N ILE A 58 -2.38 -7.87 -2.08
CA ILE A 58 -1.00 -8.31 -2.25
C ILE A 58 -0.62 -9.20 -1.08
N LEU A 59 -0.10 -10.38 -1.37
CA LEU A 59 0.18 -11.43 -0.39
C LEU A 59 1.67 -11.77 -0.35
N THR A 60 2.22 -11.97 0.85
CA THR A 60 3.54 -12.57 1.00
C THR A 60 3.54 -13.68 2.04
N THR A 61 4.36 -14.71 1.78
CA THR A 61 4.69 -15.77 2.73
C THR A 61 6.01 -15.47 3.44
N PRO A 62 6.35 -16.17 4.54
CA PRO A 62 7.63 -15.97 5.24
C PRO A 62 8.84 -16.08 4.32
N GLU A 63 8.85 -17.03 3.37
CA GLU A 63 9.96 -17.30 2.46
C GLU A 63 10.18 -16.18 1.43
N GLN A 64 9.17 -15.39 1.16
CA GLN A 64 9.18 -14.26 0.21
C GLN A 64 9.64 -12.95 0.86
N ARG A 65 9.71 -12.88 2.20
CA ARG A 65 10.00 -11.66 2.97
C ARG A 65 11.47 -11.53 3.30
N SER A 66 12.30 -11.35 2.28
CA SER A 66 13.68 -10.92 2.39
C SER A 66 13.91 -9.72 1.46
N LEU A 67 14.93 -8.90 1.74
CA LEU A 67 15.24 -7.71 0.94
C LEU A 67 15.34 -7.99 -0.56
N GLY A 68 15.95 -9.13 -0.94
CA GLY A 68 16.12 -9.50 -2.34
C GLY A 68 14.87 -10.11 -3.00
N ARG A 69 13.87 -10.59 -2.23
CA ARG A 69 12.70 -11.33 -2.78
C ARG A 69 11.39 -10.56 -2.68
N VAL A 70 11.21 -9.75 -1.65
CA VAL A 70 9.93 -9.12 -1.37
C VAL A 70 9.49 -8.18 -2.50
N LEU A 71 10.39 -7.32 -2.98
CA LEU A 71 10.05 -6.36 -4.04
C LEU A 71 9.72 -7.06 -5.37
N PRO A 72 10.51 -8.00 -5.90
CA PRO A 72 10.12 -8.77 -7.07
C PRO A 72 8.76 -9.48 -6.92
N THR A 73 8.49 -10.07 -5.74
CA THR A 73 7.23 -10.74 -5.45
C THR A 73 6.04 -9.78 -5.49
N VAL A 74 6.18 -8.59 -4.90
CA VAL A 74 5.15 -7.55 -4.89
C VAL A 74 4.92 -7.03 -6.32
N THR A 75 6.00 -6.67 -7.02
CA THR A 75 5.93 -6.13 -8.38
C THR A 75 5.23 -7.10 -9.34
N ASP A 76 5.56 -8.38 -9.27
CA ASP A 76 4.93 -9.41 -10.10
C ASP A 76 3.41 -9.51 -9.81
N GLN A 77 3.01 -9.51 -8.55
CA GLN A 77 1.59 -9.52 -8.19
C GLN A 77 0.86 -8.25 -8.66
N VAL A 78 1.45 -7.07 -8.46
CA VAL A 78 0.88 -5.79 -8.92
C VAL A 78 0.73 -5.77 -10.44
N GLN A 79 1.73 -6.25 -11.18
CA GLN A 79 1.67 -6.34 -12.64
C GLN A 79 0.60 -7.30 -13.11
N ARG A 80 0.47 -8.48 -12.47
CA ARG A 80 -0.62 -9.42 -12.79
C ARG A 80 -2.00 -8.81 -12.55
N MET A 81 -2.17 -8.09 -11.44
CA MET A 81 -3.44 -7.44 -11.13
C MET A 81 -3.80 -6.29 -12.09
N LYS A 82 -2.78 -5.60 -12.65
CA LYS A 82 -3.00 -4.53 -13.64
C LYS A 82 -3.30 -5.04 -15.05
N ARG A 83 -3.20 -6.35 -15.30
CA ARG A 83 -3.62 -6.92 -16.60
C ARG A 83 -5.11 -6.73 -16.80
N HIS A 84 -5.48 -6.30 -18.00
CA HIS A 84 -6.87 -5.94 -18.34
C HIS A 84 -7.85 -7.08 -18.03
N ASP A 85 -7.47 -8.32 -18.33
CA ASP A 85 -8.31 -9.51 -18.13
C ASP A 85 -8.59 -9.78 -16.63
N THR A 86 -7.59 -9.58 -15.77
CA THR A 86 -7.75 -9.79 -14.32
C THR A 86 -8.66 -8.74 -13.70
N LEU A 87 -8.53 -7.48 -14.12
CA LEU A 87 -9.39 -6.39 -13.65
C LEU A 87 -10.82 -6.56 -14.16
N ALA A 88 -11.02 -6.92 -15.41
CA ALA A 88 -12.34 -7.18 -16.00
C ALA A 88 -13.05 -8.31 -15.26
N ALA A 89 -12.38 -9.44 -15.03
CA ALA A 89 -12.94 -10.57 -14.28
C ALA A 89 -13.33 -10.19 -12.85
N LEU A 90 -12.52 -9.35 -12.20
CA LEU A 90 -12.79 -8.90 -10.84
C LEU A 90 -13.97 -7.93 -10.77
N ILE A 91 -14.11 -7.02 -11.75
CA ILE A 91 -15.27 -6.13 -11.89
C ILE A 91 -16.54 -6.95 -12.11
N GLU A 92 -16.50 -7.94 -13.01
CA GLU A 92 -17.63 -8.82 -13.28
C GLU A 92 -18.05 -9.62 -12.04
N LEU A 93 -17.07 -10.15 -11.28
CA LEU A 93 -17.35 -10.84 -10.02
C LEU A 93 -18.03 -9.91 -9.00
N LEU A 94 -17.56 -8.68 -8.87
CA LEU A 94 -18.16 -7.68 -7.98
C LEU A 94 -19.59 -7.32 -8.44
N ALA A 95 -19.79 -7.12 -9.74
CA ALA A 95 -21.11 -6.85 -10.30
C ALA A 95 -22.11 -7.98 -9.97
N ARG A 96 -21.70 -9.23 -10.08
CA ARG A 96 -22.51 -10.38 -9.67
C ARG A 96 -22.86 -10.38 -8.18
N THR A 97 -21.92 -9.94 -7.31
CA THR A 97 -22.20 -9.85 -5.86
C THR A 97 -23.19 -8.73 -5.51
N THR A 98 -23.30 -7.69 -6.33
CA THR A 98 -24.31 -6.62 -6.12
C THR A 98 -25.74 -7.13 -6.31
N SER A 99 -25.92 -8.12 -7.17
CA SER A 99 -27.22 -8.74 -7.46
C SER A 99 -27.69 -9.73 -6.38
N LEU A 100 -26.85 -10.05 -5.40
CA LEU A 100 -27.23 -10.93 -4.30
C LEU A 100 -28.32 -10.30 -3.43
N PRO A 101 -29.33 -11.09 -3.00
CA PRO A 101 -30.38 -10.59 -2.12
C PRO A 101 -29.80 -10.15 -0.76
N ILE A 102 -30.48 -9.20 -0.12
CA ILE A 102 -30.02 -8.57 1.12
C ILE A 102 -29.73 -9.60 2.23
N TRP A 103 -30.53 -10.67 2.33
CA TRP A 103 -30.31 -11.70 3.33
C TRP A 103 -28.94 -12.39 3.14
N ALA A 104 -28.52 -12.68 1.92
CA ALA A 104 -27.21 -13.27 1.63
C ALA A 104 -26.06 -12.31 2.01
N LYS A 105 -26.24 -11.00 1.77
CA LYS A 105 -25.27 -9.97 2.19
C LYS A 105 -25.15 -9.84 3.71
N ARG A 106 -26.25 -10.09 4.45
CA ARG A 106 -26.24 -10.07 5.93
C ARG A 106 -25.51 -11.26 6.55
N VAL A 107 -25.45 -12.39 5.85
CA VAL A 107 -24.73 -13.59 6.31
C VAL A 107 -23.21 -13.47 6.09
N ALA A 108 -22.76 -12.65 5.15
CA ALA A 108 -21.35 -12.51 4.80
C ALA A 108 -20.42 -12.20 6.01
N PRO A 109 -20.77 -11.32 6.97
CA PRO A 109 -19.93 -11.09 8.17
C PRO A 109 -19.78 -12.32 9.06
N ALA A 110 -20.85 -13.13 9.19
CA ALA A 110 -20.80 -14.37 9.97
C ALA A 110 -19.88 -15.41 9.30
N VAL A 111 -19.93 -15.52 7.96
CA VAL A 111 -19.03 -16.39 7.21
C VAL A 111 -17.57 -15.93 7.37
N LEU A 112 -17.30 -14.63 7.37
CA LEU A 112 -15.98 -14.07 7.63
C LEU A 112 -15.47 -14.45 9.04
N ALA A 113 -16.32 -14.42 10.04
CA ALA A 113 -15.97 -14.82 11.41
C ALA A 113 -15.62 -16.32 11.50
N ILE A 114 -16.36 -17.20 10.81
CA ILE A 114 -16.13 -18.64 10.78
C ILE A 114 -14.84 -19.01 10.03
N THR A 115 -14.43 -18.23 9.03
CA THR A 115 -13.19 -18.47 8.28
C THR A 115 -11.92 -18.15 9.08
N GLY A 116 -12.04 -17.80 10.37
CA GLY A 116 -10.92 -17.58 11.28
C GLY A 116 -9.98 -16.46 10.82
N ASN A 117 -10.53 -15.35 10.34
CA ASN A 117 -9.80 -14.19 9.83
C ASN A 117 -8.91 -14.47 8.60
N ARG A 118 -8.99 -15.64 7.98
CA ARG A 118 -8.20 -15.96 6.76
C ARG A 118 -8.52 -15.06 5.57
N LEU A 119 -9.71 -14.45 5.57
CA LEU A 119 -10.16 -13.50 4.55
C LEU A 119 -9.93 -12.04 4.97
N VAL A 120 -9.41 -11.80 6.17
CA VAL A 120 -9.11 -10.46 6.67
C VAL A 120 -7.70 -10.07 6.25
N ASP A 121 -7.57 -8.85 5.77
CA ASP A 121 -6.27 -8.28 5.40
C ASP A 121 -5.54 -7.75 6.65
N THR A 122 -4.22 -7.78 6.61
CA THR A 122 -3.37 -7.36 7.73
C THR A 122 -3.31 -5.84 7.82
N ALA A 123 -3.13 -5.18 6.68
CA ALA A 123 -3.00 -3.73 6.58
C ALA A 123 -3.51 -3.23 5.22
N GLN A 124 -3.56 -1.92 5.08
CA GLN A 124 -3.85 -1.24 3.81
C GLN A 124 -2.75 -0.22 3.52
N LEU A 125 -2.35 -0.09 2.26
CA LEU A 125 -1.53 1.01 1.78
C LEU A 125 -2.24 1.69 0.61
N SER A 126 -2.40 3.00 0.71
CA SER A 126 -2.98 3.83 -0.34
C SER A 126 -1.98 4.90 -0.76
N ASN A 127 -1.55 4.86 -2.01
CA ASN A 127 -0.62 5.84 -2.57
C ASN A 127 -1.35 6.73 -3.56
N LEU A 128 -1.38 8.03 -3.30
CA LEU A 128 -1.94 9.04 -4.22
C LEU A 128 -1.01 9.34 -5.40
N GLY A 129 0.27 8.95 -5.30
CA GLY A 129 1.28 9.31 -6.28
C GLY A 129 1.85 10.70 -6.06
N VAL A 130 2.30 11.33 -7.16
CA VAL A 130 2.89 12.66 -7.15
C VAL A 130 1.81 13.71 -7.35
N VAL A 131 1.84 14.75 -6.54
CA VAL A 131 1.04 15.96 -6.69
C VAL A 131 1.98 17.06 -7.15
N ASP A 132 1.93 17.35 -8.45
CA ASP A 132 2.85 18.30 -9.10
C ASP A 132 2.58 19.74 -8.65
N GLU A 133 1.30 20.09 -8.46
CA GLU A 133 0.88 21.42 -8.03
C GLU A 133 0.15 21.32 -6.68
N LEU A 134 0.70 22.02 -5.68
CA LEU A 134 0.03 22.12 -4.39
C LEU A 134 -1.22 23.02 -4.49
N PRO A 135 -2.30 22.68 -3.79
CA PRO A 135 -3.53 23.47 -3.84
C PRO A 135 -3.29 24.89 -3.30
N SER A 136 -3.78 25.90 -4.01
CA SER A 136 -3.79 27.28 -3.55
C SER A 136 -5.14 27.60 -2.91
N PHE A 137 -5.09 28.20 -1.73
CA PHE A 137 -6.29 28.63 -0.99
C PHE A 137 -6.54 30.15 -1.08
N GLY A 138 -5.91 30.80 -2.03
CA GLY A 138 -6.03 32.24 -2.27
C GLY A 138 -4.85 33.05 -1.72
N ARG A 139 -4.75 34.32 -2.12
CA ARG A 139 -3.60 35.18 -1.81
C ARG A 139 -3.39 35.42 -0.31
N ASP A 140 -4.47 35.46 0.45
CA ASP A 140 -4.44 35.77 1.88
C ASP A 140 -4.18 34.55 2.76
N ALA A 141 -4.24 33.33 2.19
CA ALA A 141 -4.01 32.09 2.91
C ALA A 141 -2.53 31.67 2.98
N GLY A 142 -1.65 32.36 2.23
CA GLY A 142 -0.25 31.96 2.09
C GLY A 142 -0.05 30.77 1.17
N GLU A 143 1.19 30.22 1.18
CA GLU A 143 1.55 29.07 0.35
C GLU A 143 1.29 27.77 1.10
N THR A 144 0.85 26.73 0.36
CA THR A 144 0.77 25.37 0.90
C THR A 144 2.16 24.79 1.03
N LEU A 145 2.58 24.45 2.26
CA LEU A 145 3.90 23.93 2.54
C LEU A 145 3.95 22.40 2.48
N GLU A 146 2.88 21.74 2.90
CA GLU A 146 2.81 20.28 3.02
C GLU A 146 1.43 19.76 2.62
N LEU A 147 1.42 18.56 2.07
CA LEU A 147 0.21 17.83 1.74
C LEU A 147 0.30 16.41 2.26
N TRP A 148 -0.65 16.02 3.06
CA TRP A 148 -0.81 14.64 3.52
C TRP A 148 -2.29 14.27 3.63
N TYR A 149 -2.59 13.00 3.63
CA TYR A 149 -3.96 12.53 3.79
C TYR A 149 -4.02 11.25 4.64
N SER A 150 -5.14 11.06 5.32
CA SER A 150 -5.41 9.85 6.08
C SER A 150 -6.31 8.92 5.27
N PRO A 151 -5.85 7.73 4.87
CA PRO A 151 -6.68 6.79 4.13
C PRO A 151 -7.84 6.29 4.99
N PRO A 152 -8.98 5.91 4.38
CA PRO A 152 -10.08 5.33 5.11
C PRO A 152 -9.64 4.03 5.80
N ALA A 153 -9.94 3.89 7.10
CA ALA A 153 -9.71 2.65 7.83
C ALA A 153 -10.99 1.82 7.81
N ARG A 154 -10.94 0.67 7.16
CA ARG A 154 -12.03 -0.31 7.18
C ARG A 154 -11.85 -1.27 8.36
N MET A 155 -12.93 -1.54 9.08
CA MET A 155 -12.94 -2.67 10.01
C MET A 155 -12.84 -3.98 9.21
N PRO A 156 -12.09 -4.97 9.67
CA PRO A 156 -11.35 -5.07 10.93
C PRO A 156 -9.85 -4.70 10.85
N LEU A 157 -9.40 -3.99 9.80
CA LEU A 157 -8.00 -3.59 9.63
C LEU A 157 -7.49 -2.82 10.86
N GLY A 158 -6.29 -3.17 11.30
CA GLY A 158 -5.62 -2.51 12.42
C GLY A 158 -4.76 -1.31 12.01
N LEU A 159 -4.29 -1.30 10.76
CA LEU A 159 -3.35 -0.30 10.25
C LEU A 159 -3.66 0.05 8.80
N SER A 160 -3.65 1.35 8.48
CA SER A 160 -3.70 1.86 7.12
C SER A 160 -2.62 2.93 6.94
N VAL A 161 -1.85 2.83 5.86
CA VAL A 161 -0.79 3.79 5.52
C VAL A 161 -1.22 4.56 4.28
N GLY A 162 -1.22 5.89 4.37
CA GLY A 162 -1.36 6.81 3.27
C GLY A 162 -0.01 7.33 2.82
N SER A 163 0.22 7.45 1.52
CA SER A 163 1.42 8.08 0.98
C SER A 163 1.08 9.04 -0.14
N VAL A 164 1.76 10.17 -0.18
CA VAL A 164 1.68 11.17 -1.25
C VAL A 164 3.05 11.83 -1.38
N GLU A 165 3.47 12.05 -2.62
CA GLU A 165 4.65 12.85 -2.92
C GLU A 165 4.19 14.26 -3.30
N ALA A 166 4.67 15.26 -2.59
CA ALA A 166 4.34 16.66 -2.80
C ALA A 166 5.58 17.52 -2.54
N ALA A 167 5.83 18.51 -3.39
CA ALA A 167 7.02 19.38 -3.31
C ALA A 167 8.35 18.62 -3.18
N GLY A 168 8.49 17.48 -3.89
CA GLY A 168 9.67 16.62 -3.86
C GLY A 168 9.89 15.87 -2.54
N ARG A 169 8.88 15.81 -1.67
CA ARG A 169 8.91 15.09 -0.39
C ARG A 169 7.84 14.01 -0.34
N LEU A 170 8.21 12.85 0.22
CA LEU A 170 7.26 11.79 0.49
C LEU A 170 6.64 12.01 1.88
N HIS A 171 5.33 12.21 1.91
CA HIS A 171 4.55 12.33 3.13
C HIS A 171 3.84 11.01 3.42
N LEU A 172 3.97 10.51 4.65
CA LEU A 172 3.38 9.26 5.11
C LEU A 172 2.44 9.54 6.29
N ALA A 173 1.24 8.98 6.23
CA ALA A 173 0.25 9.05 7.29
C ALA A 173 -0.13 7.65 7.76
N PHE A 174 0.05 7.37 9.06
CA PHE A 174 -0.29 6.10 9.67
C PHE A 174 -1.59 6.24 10.44
N ARG A 175 -2.65 5.59 9.95
CA ARG A 175 -3.91 5.48 10.64
C ARG A 175 -4.03 4.11 11.29
N TYR A 176 -4.23 4.09 12.59
CA TYR A 176 -4.26 2.86 13.38
C TYR A 176 -5.52 2.78 14.23
N ARG A 177 -5.81 1.58 14.73
CA ARG A 177 -6.95 1.32 15.60
C ARG A 177 -6.50 1.13 17.03
N HIS A 178 -6.98 2.00 17.91
CA HIS A 178 -6.87 1.81 19.36
C HIS A 178 -7.97 0.83 19.85
N PRO A 179 -7.70 -0.09 20.79
CA PRO A 179 -6.44 -0.30 21.53
C PRO A 179 -5.48 -1.31 20.88
N LEU A 180 -5.70 -1.70 19.60
CA LEU A 180 -4.83 -2.68 18.94
C LEU A 180 -3.37 -2.20 18.85
N LEU A 181 -3.18 -0.92 18.58
CA LEU A 181 -1.90 -0.24 18.67
C LEU A 181 -2.05 0.98 19.59
N SER A 182 -1.04 1.24 20.43
CA SER A 182 -0.93 2.47 21.18
C SER A 182 -0.27 3.58 20.33
N PRO A 183 -0.36 4.84 20.72
CA PRO A 183 0.38 5.93 20.07
C PRO A 183 1.89 5.65 19.97
N GLU A 184 2.50 5.17 21.05
CA GLU A 184 3.93 4.82 21.11
C GLU A 184 4.22 3.61 20.20
N GLY A 185 3.31 2.64 20.18
CA GLY A 185 3.41 1.46 19.32
C GLY A 185 3.40 1.82 17.85
N VAL A 186 2.52 2.75 17.41
CA VAL A 186 2.49 3.16 16.01
C VAL A 186 3.70 4.01 15.62
N CYS A 187 4.24 4.84 16.53
CA CYS A 187 5.49 5.57 16.29
C CYS A 187 6.64 4.59 16.06
N ARG A 188 6.83 3.59 16.93
CA ARG A 188 7.83 2.55 16.75
C ARG A 188 7.63 1.77 15.45
N PHE A 189 6.40 1.44 15.08
CA PHE A 189 6.10 0.79 13.82
C PHE A 189 6.49 1.67 12.62
N ALA A 190 6.26 2.97 12.69
CA ALA A 190 6.66 3.91 11.66
C ALA A 190 8.19 3.94 11.50
N ASP A 191 8.95 3.92 12.60
CA ASP A 191 10.42 3.84 12.58
C ASP A 191 10.90 2.54 11.89
N TYR A 192 10.28 1.40 12.18
CA TYR A 192 10.57 0.16 11.46
C TYR A 192 10.28 0.28 9.97
N TYR A 193 9.13 0.86 9.62
CA TYR A 193 8.74 1.03 8.25
C TYR A 193 9.74 1.90 7.47
N LEU A 194 10.16 3.03 8.04
CA LEU A 194 11.15 3.92 7.44
C LEU A 194 12.50 3.25 7.30
N SER A 195 12.98 2.56 8.35
CA SER A 195 14.26 1.83 8.30
C SER A 195 14.26 0.76 7.20
N VAL A 196 13.18 0.02 7.05
CA VAL A 196 13.04 -1.00 6.00
C VAL A 196 12.97 -0.36 4.61
N LEU A 197 12.28 0.77 4.50
CA LEU A 197 12.17 1.51 3.24
C LEU A 197 13.57 1.95 2.76
N ASP A 198 14.37 2.52 3.66
CA ASP A 198 15.75 2.92 3.37
C ASP A 198 16.62 1.74 2.94
N GLN A 199 16.50 0.60 3.64
CA GLN A 199 17.22 -0.61 3.30
C GLN A 199 16.82 -1.15 1.91
N LEU A 200 15.53 -1.15 1.57
CA LEU A 200 15.04 -1.57 0.26
C LEU A 200 15.55 -0.66 -0.86
N VAL A 201 15.52 0.65 -0.64
CA VAL A 201 16.04 1.63 -1.60
C VAL A 201 17.53 1.42 -1.80
N ALA A 202 18.31 1.31 -0.72
CA ALA A 202 19.75 1.07 -0.78
C ALA A 202 20.10 -0.27 -1.48
N TRP A 203 19.32 -1.32 -1.24
CA TRP A 203 19.52 -2.63 -1.85
C TRP A 203 19.32 -2.61 -3.38
N HIS A 204 18.37 -1.82 -3.87
CA HIS A 204 18.00 -1.78 -5.28
C HIS A 204 18.64 -0.63 -6.07
N THR A 205 19.35 0.29 -5.39
CA THR A 205 20.15 1.32 -6.06
C THR A 205 21.44 0.72 -6.55
N PRO A 206 21.77 0.80 -7.86
CA PRO A 206 23.04 0.31 -8.37
C PRO A 206 24.19 1.00 -7.59
N LYS A 207 25.10 0.20 -7.03
CA LYS A 207 26.36 0.76 -6.50
C LYS A 207 27.10 1.39 -7.68
N THR A 208 27.16 2.70 -7.75
CA THR A 208 28.04 3.43 -8.66
C THR A 208 29.46 3.00 -8.33
N ASN A 209 30.12 2.29 -9.24
CA ASN A 209 31.51 1.90 -9.09
C ASN A 209 32.36 3.17 -9.34
N PRO A 210 33.09 3.72 -8.36
CA PRO A 210 33.88 4.96 -8.55
C PRO A 210 35.13 4.73 -9.38
N GLU A 211 35.44 3.53 -9.86
CA GLU A 211 36.68 3.19 -10.53
C GLU A 211 36.69 3.34 -12.06
N ALA A 212 35.63 3.85 -12.70
CA ALA A 212 35.56 4.00 -14.16
C ALA A 212 36.09 5.35 -14.71
N SER A 213 36.69 6.22 -13.89
CA SER A 213 37.20 7.51 -14.35
C SER A 213 38.74 7.66 -14.26
N GLY A 214 39.48 6.56 -14.38
CA GLY A 214 40.90 6.59 -14.35
C GLY A 214 41.53 5.68 -15.41
N ASN A 215 41.48 6.08 -16.69
CA ASN A 215 42.51 5.85 -17.67
C ASN A 215 42.10 6.34 -19.06
N THR A 216 42.58 7.46 -19.44
CA THR A 216 42.82 7.75 -20.88
C THR A 216 44.24 8.41 -20.95
N PRO A 217 45.12 7.81 -21.73
CA PRO A 217 46.45 8.37 -21.97
C PRO A 217 46.39 9.62 -22.84
#